data_39f4319a16575e9b3260c07f4e6989ef
#
_entry.id   39f4319a16575e9b3260c07f4e6989ef
#
_cell.length_a   1.000
_cell.length_b   1.000
_cell.length_c   1.000
_cell.angle_alpha   90.00
_cell.angle_beta   90.00
_cell.angle_gamma   90.00
#
_symmetry.space_group_name_H-M   'P 1'
#
loop_
_entity.id
_entity.type
_entity.pdbx_description
1 polymer ?
#
loop_
_entity_poly.entity_id
_entity_poly.type
_entity_poly.pdbx_seq_one_letter_code
_entity_poly.pdbx_strand_id
1 'polypeptide(L)'
;MPENSHPDRIDSFEEKLRLLQDAWKRGDHDVARSLTHSLRDSAIQAQIDQPANEPHFPASPIRETRSLPTPWIEWTKAWKWFHAFQLHDPLRLPRQAEPIELTLGFPKDQISDPARELRVVLIENNSLREIPSQLLRVKRRNNELVASLLFLAPPSPTHELTILVLHGNPNAELPTYTTDLSTRGEGFALEIENAFFKASLSHQMGQLERLSLKHGFGLELVAGGEGHGEPPCIDWAHDYAASGHFQKFRITLWDTCPDFEIVRGPVATLVRRWGFPHAPLHPLHSAARLHVDVEYRFYANLPWFHKLGTMKALKSFEASALRDDEWVFTGQPFTNIVWMGPNGELQHGPPPPNARDNLSAVGFVNPQTHDSFIALFLQHHAENLPELKHNASPNLYYKAHGQVWSRYPLPTKDVPAGAVLHQKNAYAALEFNPSTGPASIQNLRNSLAHPLHINATELPPQPNAITPTSRLARPGESDDSPIPKHLIWNALRECKDEQLYTAKPNIVDLGLIRDIRVHADTVHVVMSMPHRGRPRWGYFAHGSGGNSVPIRTRLLQIPGVHNVVVEHVWTPAWDSNRITEEGRAALGLPS
;
A
#
# COMPACT_ATOMS: atom_id res chain seq x y z
N MET A 1 17.65 -30.84 2.41
CA MET A 1 18.38 -29.72 2.99
C MET A 1 18.21 -28.53 2.08
N PRO A 2 17.56 -27.46 2.45
CA PRO A 2 17.76 -26.17 1.80
C PRO A 2 18.42 -25.21 2.78
N GLU A 3 19.70 -24.97 2.55
CA GLU A 3 20.39 -23.78 3.01
C GLU A 3 19.83 -22.57 2.26
N ASN A 4 19.07 -21.72 2.93
CA ASN A 4 18.79 -20.36 2.49
C ASN A 4 18.68 -19.47 3.74
N SER A 5 19.79 -19.32 4.44
CA SER A 5 20.01 -18.23 5.37
C SER A 5 20.53 -17.02 4.58
N HIS A 6 19.79 -15.93 4.58
CA HIS A 6 20.29 -14.65 4.11
C HIS A 6 21.46 -14.20 5.01
N PRO A 7 22.71 -14.08 4.50
CA PRO A 7 23.88 -13.72 5.30
C PRO A 7 23.69 -12.39 6.05
N ASP A 8 23.13 -11.38 5.40
CA ASP A 8 22.97 -10.03 5.98
C ASP A 8 22.04 -9.94 7.19
N ARG A 9 21.09 -10.90 7.36
CA ARG A 9 20.19 -10.94 8.51
C ARG A 9 20.78 -11.62 9.74
N ILE A 10 21.62 -12.60 9.51
CA ILE A 10 22.30 -13.34 10.58
C ILE A 10 23.34 -12.43 11.24
N ASP A 11 24.15 -11.77 10.43
CA ASP A 11 25.17 -10.82 10.91
C ASP A 11 24.55 -9.68 11.74
N SER A 12 23.43 -9.12 11.29
CA SER A 12 22.70 -8.08 12.02
C SER A 12 22.11 -8.59 13.35
N PHE A 13 21.65 -9.84 13.42
CA PHE A 13 21.11 -10.43 14.64
C PHE A 13 22.23 -10.75 15.64
N GLU A 14 23.31 -11.35 15.20
CA GLU A 14 24.49 -11.65 16.01
C GLU A 14 25.16 -10.40 16.56
N GLU A 15 25.27 -9.35 15.73
CA GLU A 15 25.82 -8.08 16.17
C GLU A 15 24.94 -7.42 17.24
N LYS A 16 23.63 -7.41 17.08
CA LYS A 16 22.69 -6.91 18.10
C LYS A 16 22.78 -7.72 19.38
N LEU A 17 22.94 -9.05 19.29
CA LEU A 17 23.08 -9.91 20.44
C LEU A 17 24.39 -9.62 21.19
N ARG A 18 25.50 -9.40 20.48
CA ARG A 18 26.77 -8.99 21.06
C ARG A 18 26.66 -7.65 21.76
N LEU A 19 26.06 -6.66 21.11
CA LEU A 19 25.84 -5.34 21.70
C LEU A 19 24.96 -5.40 22.95
N LEU A 20 23.95 -6.28 22.97
CA LEU A 20 23.13 -6.53 24.16
C LEU A 20 23.97 -7.10 25.32
N GLN A 21 24.80 -8.10 25.03
CA GLN A 21 25.69 -8.69 26.04
C GLN A 21 26.67 -7.66 26.60
N ASP A 22 27.22 -6.80 25.75
CA ASP A 22 28.15 -5.76 26.17
C ASP A 22 27.46 -4.64 26.98
N ALA A 23 26.24 -4.24 26.60
CA ALA A 23 25.45 -3.28 27.37
C ALA A 23 25.09 -3.85 28.76
N TRP A 24 24.71 -5.14 28.81
CA TRP A 24 24.44 -5.81 30.09
C TRP A 24 25.66 -5.88 31.02
N LYS A 25 26.84 -6.21 30.45
CA LYS A 25 28.09 -6.26 31.22
C LYS A 25 28.51 -4.89 31.76
N ARG A 26 28.18 -3.81 31.05
CA ARG A 26 28.45 -2.43 31.50
C ARG A 26 27.42 -1.87 32.48
N GLY A 27 26.34 -2.62 32.76
CA GLY A 27 25.23 -2.14 33.59
C GLY A 27 24.34 -1.11 32.91
N ASP A 28 24.43 -0.98 31.60
CA ASP A 28 23.61 -0.06 30.80
C ASP A 28 22.24 -0.69 30.50
N HIS A 29 21.38 -0.68 31.51
CA HIS A 29 20.10 -1.38 31.49
C HIS A 29 19.11 -0.81 30.45
N ASP A 30 19.20 0.48 30.13
CA ASP A 30 18.31 1.11 29.15
C ASP A 30 18.69 0.72 27.72
N VAL A 31 19.97 0.69 27.41
CA VAL A 31 20.48 0.20 26.12
C VAL A 31 20.21 -1.31 25.99
N ALA A 32 20.45 -2.09 27.06
CA ALA A 32 20.16 -3.52 27.06
C ALA A 32 18.68 -3.81 26.83
N ARG A 33 17.78 -3.03 27.43
CA ARG A 33 16.34 -3.14 27.23
C ARG A 33 15.95 -2.80 25.79
N SER A 34 16.46 -1.71 25.25
CA SER A 34 16.22 -1.29 23.86
C SER A 34 16.69 -2.36 22.86
N LEU A 35 17.88 -2.93 23.04
CA LEU A 35 18.41 -3.99 22.19
C LEU A 35 17.61 -5.30 22.32
N THR A 36 17.13 -5.62 23.53
CA THR A 36 16.24 -6.77 23.73
C THR A 36 14.95 -6.64 22.93
N HIS A 37 14.33 -5.46 22.95
CA HIS A 37 13.15 -5.18 22.12
C HIS A 37 13.47 -5.29 20.64
N SER A 38 14.57 -4.71 20.18
CA SER A 38 14.99 -4.76 18.78
C SER A 38 15.29 -6.18 18.29
N LEU A 39 15.93 -7.02 19.12
CA LEU A 39 16.17 -8.43 18.80
C LEU A 39 14.87 -9.24 18.73
N ARG A 40 13.99 -9.02 19.70
CA ARG A 40 12.67 -9.64 19.71
C ARG A 40 11.88 -9.28 18.46
N ASP A 41 11.84 -8.01 18.09
CA ASP A 41 11.12 -7.52 16.90
C ASP A 41 11.74 -8.08 15.62
N SER A 42 13.07 -8.17 15.55
CA SER A 42 13.78 -8.80 14.42
C SER A 42 13.47 -10.30 14.31
N ALA A 43 13.43 -11.04 15.43
CA ALA A 43 13.09 -12.47 15.44
C ALA A 43 11.63 -12.71 15.04
N ILE A 44 10.71 -11.86 15.48
CA ILE A 44 9.30 -11.90 15.10
C ILE A 44 9.15 -11.59 13.63
N GLN A 45 9.82 -10.54 13.14
CA GLN A 45 9.79 -10.18 11.73
C GLN A 45 10.32 -11.31 10.84
N ALA A 46 11.37 -11.99 11.26
CA ALA A 46 11.90 -13.16 10.54
C ALA A 46 10.90 -14.34 10.48
N GLN A 47 10.04 -14.51 11.49
CA GLN A 47 8.95 -15.51 11.47
C GLN A 47 7.77 -15.06 10.57
N ILE A 48 7.53 -13.77 10.48
CA ILE A 48 6.46 -13.17 9.66
C ILE A 48 6.85 -13.17 8.19
N ASP A 49 8.12 -12.90 7.90
CA ASP A 49 8.69 -12.85 6.54
C ASP A 49 8.92 -14.24 5.92
N GLN A 50 8.60 -15.33 6.58
CA GLN A 50 8.53 -16.62 5.90
C GLN A 50 7.50 -16.50 4.78
N PRO A 51 7.85 -16.79 3.53
CA PRO A 51 6.98 -16.54 2.41
C PRO A 51 5.68 -17.34 2.62
N ALA A 52 4.60 -16.64 2.92
CA ALA A 52 3.29 -17.14 2.52
C ALA A 52 3.41 -17.45 1.03
N ASN A 53 2.96 -18.62 0.60
CA ASN A 53 3.00 -19.04 -0.78
C ASN A 53 2.64 -17.86 -1.69
N GLU A 54 3.66 -17.21 -2.28
CA GLU A 54 3.43 -16.11 -3.22
C GLU A 54 2.60 -16.72 -4.35
N PRO A 55 1.50 -16.11 -4.78
CA PRO A 55 0.70 -16.64 -5.87
C PRO A 55 1.63 -16.84 -7.06
N HIS A 56 1.85 -18.09 -7.45
CA HIS A 56 2.57 -18.44 -8.65
C HIS A 56 1.69 -18.04 -9.83
N PHE A 57 1.94 -16.85 -10.37
CA PHE A 57 1.37 -16.54 -11.67
C PHE A 57 1.97 -17.45 -12.73
N PRO A 58 1.17 -17.92 -13.70
CA PRO A 58 1.68 -18.78 -14.75
C PRO A 58 2.85 -18.09 -15.43
N ALA A 59 3.98 -18.78 -15.50
CA ALA A 59 5.17 -18.27 -16.14
C ALA A 59 4.85 -17.94 -17.60
N SER A 60 4.70 -16.65 -17.90
CA SER A 60 4.54 -16.23 -19.30
C SER A 60 5.89 -16.33 -19.99
N PRO A 61 6.01 -16.95 -21.16
CA PRO A 61 7.25 -17.00 -21.90
C PRO A 61 7.69 -15.58 -22.27
N ILE A 62 8.97 -15.31 -22.04
CA ILE A 62 9.61 -14.06 -22.49
C ILE A 62 9.84 -14.17 -23.99
N ARG A 63 9.40 -13.18 -24.75
CA ARG A 63 9.54 -13.12 -26.21
C ARG A 63 10.22 -11.82 -26.64
N GLU A 64 10.87 -11.85 -27.78
CA GLU A 64 11.46 -10.65 -28.36
C GLU A 64 10.42 -9.80 -29.08
N THR A 65 10.46 -8.48 -28.88
CA THR A 65 9.53 -7.52 -29.52
C THR A 65 9.62 -7.53 -31.06
N ARG A 66 10.74 -7.95 -31.62
CA ARG A 66 10.89 -8.16 -33.06
C ARG A 66 9.97 -9.25 -33.64
N SER A 67 9.40 -10.13 -32.81
CA SER A 67 8.41 -11.12 -33.22
C SER A 67 6.97 -10.57 -33.31
N LEU A 68 6.77 -9.32 -32.90
CA LEU A 68 5.49 -8.64 -33.00
C LEU A 68 5.18 -8.25 -34.46
N PRO A 69 3.93 -7.95 -34.80
CA PRO A 69 3.55 -7.42 -36.10
C PRO A 69 4.26 -6.12 -36.44
N THR A 70 4.53 -5.90 -37.72
CA THR A 70 5.34 -4.79 -38.22
C THR A 70 4.95 -3.40 -37.64
N PRO A 71 3.67 -2.98 -37.61
CA PRO A 71 3.29 -1.70 -36.98
C PRO A 71 3.56 -1.65 -35.49
N TRP A 72 3.46 -2.76 -34.79
CA TRP A 72 3.74 -2.83 -33.35
C TRP A 72 5.24 -2.86 -33.06
N ILE A 73 6.05 -3.44 -33.94
CA ILE A 73 7.52 -3.40 -33.84
C ILE A 73 8.01 -1.95 -33.82
N GLU A 74 7.52 -1.10 -34.71
CA GLU A 74 7.91 0.31 -34.73
C GLU A 74 7.60 1.04 -33.41
N TRP A 75 6.47 0.74 -32.79
CA TRP A 75 6.11 1.31 -31.50
C TRP A 75 6.94 0.75 -30.35
N THR A 76 7.26 -0.57 -30.37
CA THR A 76 7.94 -1.28 -29.30
C THR A 76 9.46 -1.36 -29.46
N LYS A 77 10.03 -0.85 -30.55
CA LYS A 77 11.45 -1.04 -30.95
C LYS A 77 12.49 -0.64 -29.89
N ALA A 78 12.12 0.22 -28.94
CA ALA A 78 13.00 0.61 -27.84
C ALA A 78 13.09 -0.47 -26.74
N TRP A 79 12.13 -1.38 -26.67
CA TRP A 79 12.09 -2.51 -25.73
C TRP A 79 12.49 -3.79 -26.44
N LYS A 80 13.31 -4.59 -25.79
CA LYS A 80 13.81 -5.83 -26.40
C LYS A 80 12.87 -7.01 -26.16
N TRP A 81 12.19 -7.05 -25.02
CA TRP A 81 11.42 -8.20 -24.56
C TRP A 81 9.99 -7.85 -24.16
N PHE A 82 9.12 -8.85 -24.19
CA PHE A 82 7.75 -8.75 -23.65
C PHE A 82 7.24 -10.06 -23.07
N HIS A 83 6.28 -9.93 -22.16
CA HIS A 83 5.34 -10.97 -21.74
C HIS A 83 3.96 -10.64 -22.29
N ALA A 84 3.15 -11.67 -22.62
CA ALA A 84 1.79 -11.48 -23.06
C ALA A 84 0.81 -12.20 -22.11
N PHE A 85 -0.26 -11.50 -21.73
CA PHE A 85 -1.30 -12.02 -20.86
C PHE A 85 -2.67 -11.71 -21.41
N GLN A 86 -3.59 -12.65 -21.19
CA GLN A 86 -5.02 -12.45 -21.38
C GLN A 86 -5.68 -12.33 -20.00
N LEU A 87 -6.39 -11.23 -19.81
CA LEU A 87 -7.30 -11.04 -18.69
C LEU A 87 -8.69 -11.47 -19.16
N HIS A 88 -9.31 -12.33 -18.39
CA HIS A 88 -10.58 -12.95 -18.74
C HIS A 88 -11.56 -12.86 -17.59
N ASP A 89 -12.81 -12.47 -17.88
CA ASP A 89 -13.92 -12.48 -16.94
C ASP A 89 -14.79 -13.73 -17.13
N PRO A 90 -14.61 -14.77 -16.31
CA PRO A 90 -15.35 -16.02 -16.49
C PRO A 90 -16.84 -15.87 -16.21
N LEU A 91 -17.23 -14.88 -15.41
CA LEU A 91 -18.62 -14.67 -15.00
C LEU A 91 -19.34 -13.62 -15.86
N ARG A 92 -18.62 -12.94 -16.75
CA ARG A 92 -19.15 -11.88 -17.63
C ARG A 92 -19.93 -10.79 -16.87
N LEU A 93 -19.37 -10.36 -15.75
CA LEU A 93 -20.00 -9.38 -14.88
C LEU A 93 -19.91 -7.96 -15.48
N PRO A 94 -20.87 -7.08 -15.19
CA PRO A 94 -20.70 -5.66 -15.44
C PRO A 94 -19.55 -5.11 -14.59
N ARG A 95 -18.41 -4.78 -15.22
CA ARG A 95 -17.22 -4.31 -14.50
C ARG A 95 -16.97 -2.83 -14.75
N GLN A 96 -16.45 -2.19 -13.72
CA GLN A 96 -15.70 -0.93 -13.82
C GLN A 96 -14.21 -1.25 -14.05
N ALA A 97 -13.35 -0.23 -14.05
CA ALA A 97 -11.92 -0.46 -14.04
C ALA A 97 -11.52 -1.26 -12.78
N GLU A 98 -10.62 -2.21 -12.95
CA GLU A 98 -10.23 -3.14 -11.89
C GLU A 98 -8.72 -3.12 -11.67
N PRO A 99 -8.24 -2.96 -10.41
CA PRO A 99 -6.81 -2.99 -10.11
C PRO A 99 -6.27 -4.42 -10.25
N ILE A 100 -5.27 -4.56 -11.11
CA ILE A 100 -4.56 -5.79 -11.38
C ILE A 100 -3.14 -5.68 -10.83
N GLU A 101 -2.78 -6.58 -9.92
CA GLU A 101 -1.42 -6.75 -9.45
C GLU A 101 -0.79 -7.97 -10.12
N LEU A 102 0.27 -7.75 -10.89
CA LEU A 102 0.97 -8.78 -11.66
C LEU A 102 2.41 -8.89 -11.19
N THR A 103 2.77 -10.04 -10.64
CA THR A 103 4.15 -10.31 -10.21
C THR A 103 4.88 -11.15 -11.25
N LEU A 104 6.01 -10.65 -11.75
CA LEU A 104 6.80 -11.24 -12.82
C LEU A 104 8.27 -11.39 -12.42
N GLY A 105 8.88 -12.49 -12.89
CA GLY A 105 10.31 -12.73 -12.80
C GLY A 105 11.00 -12.35 -14.11
N PHE A 106 12.14 -11.69 -13.99
CA PHE A 106 12.97 -11.26 -15.11
C PHE A 106 14.40 -11.73 -14.91
N PRO A 107 15.07 -12.34 -15.92
CA PRO A 107 16.50 -12.56 -15.87
C PRO A 107 17.25 -11.25 -15.63
N LYS A 108 18.28 -11.26 -14.79
CA LYS A 108 19.03 -10.06 -14.40
C LYS A 108 19.65 -9.29 -15.56
N ASP A 109 20.03 -10.00 -16.62
CA ASP A 109 20.63 -9.44 -17.83
C ASP A 109 19.61 -8.79 -18.77
N GLN A 110 18.32 -8.95 -18.49
CA GLN A 110 17.23 -8.42 -19.33
C GLN A 110 16.62 -7.13 -18.80
N ILE A 111 16.84 -6.80 -17.53
CA ILE A 111 16.28 -5.60 -16.91
C ILE A 111 17.22 -5.05 -15.83
N SER A 112 17.55 -3.79 -15.92
CA SER A 112 18.44 -3.11 -14.97
C SER A 112 17.68 -2.25 -13.96
N ASP A 113 16.73 -1.44 -14.43
CA ASP A 113 15.86 -0.60 -13.61
C ASP A 113 14.38 -0.82 -13.96
N PRO A 114 13.68 -1.69 -13.23
CA PRO A 114 12.28 -1.99 -13.53
C PRO A 114 11.34 -0.78 -13.43
N ALA A 115 11.68 0.23 -12.64
CA ALA A 115 10.85 1.44 -12.56
C ALA A 115 10.86 2.24 -13.87
N ARG A 116 11.96 2.21 -14.59
CA ARG A 116 12.13 2.89 -15.88
C ARG A 116 11.72 2.01 -17.04
N GLU A 117 12.06 0.73 -16.99
CA GLU A 117 12.00 -0.14 -18.15
C GLU A 117 10.65 -0.84 -18.36
N LEU A 118 9.85 -1.03 -17.30
CA LEU A 118 8.58 -1.73 -17.43
C LEU A 118 7.48 -0.84 -18.00
N ARG A 119 6.73 -1.38 -18.96
CA ARG A 119 5.52 -0.75 -19.53
C ARG A 119 4.41 -1.77 -19.68
N VAL A 120 3.21 -1.37 -19.31
CA VAL A 120 1.99 -2.16 -19.56
C VAL A 120 1.29 -1.60 -20.79
N VAL A 121 1.04 -2.45 -21.76
CA VAL A 121 0.46 -2.07 -23.05
C VAL A 121 -0.77 -2.92 -23.30
N LEU A 122 -1.90 -2.29 -23.56
CA LEU A 122 -3.16 -2.92 -23.92
C LEU A 122 -3.22 -3.08 -25.45
N ILE A 123 -3.66 -4.25 -25.91
CA ILE A 123 -4.02 -4.49 -27.29
C ILE A 123 -5.52 -4.23 -27.44
N GLU A 124 -5.87 -3.18 -28.19
CA GLU A 124 -7.24 -2.74 -28.37
C GLU A 124 -7.48 -2.41 -29.86
N ASN A 125 -8.46 -3.06 -30.47
CA ASN A 125 -8.78 -2.86 -31.90
C ASN A 125 -7.55 -2.95 -32.82
N ASN A 126 -6.69 -3.94 -32.59
CA ASN A 126 -5.42 -4.13 -33.30
C ASN A 126 -4.39 -3.00 -33.15
N SER A 127 -4.57 -2.09 -32.22
CA SER A 127 -3.60 -1.06 -31.86
C SER A 127 -3.00 -1.33 -30.48
N LEU A 128 -1.81 -0.79 -30.24
CA LEU A 128 -1.18 -0.80 -28.93
C LEU A 128 -1.46 0.52 -28.21
N ARG A 129 -1.87 0.42 -26.96
CA ARG A 129 -2.07 1.59 -26.09
C ARG A 129 -1.37 1.34 -24.75
N GLU A 130 -0.37 2.16 -24.44
CA GLU A 130 0.22 2.16 -23.11
C GLU A 130 -0.81 2.60 -22.08
N ILE A 131 -0.90 1.89 -20.95
CA ILE A 131 -1.77 2.23 -19.84
C ILE A 131 -0.96 2.57 -18.60
N PRO A 132 -1.47 3.49 -17.74
CA PRO A 132 -0.79 3.82 -16.49
C PRO A 132 -0.52 2.58 -15.64
N SER A 133 0.73 2.45 -15.23
CA SER A 133 1.18 1.36 -14.37
C SER A 133 2.16 1.88 -13.34
N GLN A 134 2.24 1.19 -12.22
CA GLN A 134 3.22 1.50 -11.18
C GLN A 134 3.86 0.24 -10.62
N LEU A 135 5.09 0.37 -10.21
CA LEU A 135 5.84 -0.67 -9.54
C LEU A 135 5.51 -0.65 -8.04
N LEU A 136 5.09 -1.79 -7.50
CA LEU A 136 4.81 -1.94 -6.07
C LEU A 136 6.01 -2.45 -5.29
N ARG A 137 6.60 -3.54 -5.75
CA ARG A 137 7.68 -4.24 -5.06
C ARG A 137 8.70 -4.77 -6.05
N VAL A 138 9.96 -4.78 -5.63
CA VAL A 138 11.05 -5.46 -6.36
C VAL A 138 11.83 -6.30 -5.37
N LYS A 139 12.03 -7.55 -5.70
CA LYS A 139 12.91 -8.47 -4.97
C LYS A 139 14.03 -8.92 -5.91
N ARG A 140 15.28 -8.86 -5.48
CA ARG A 140 16.40 -9.40 -6.22
C ARG A 140 16.75 -10.77 -5.66
N ARG A 141 16.66 -11.80 -6.49
CA ARG A 141 17.14 -13.15 -6.22
C ARG A 141 18.45 -13.37 -6.98
N ASN A 142 19.20 -14.46 -6.73
CA ASN A 142 20.54 -14.67 -7.28
C ASN A 142 20.65 -14.40 -8.80
N ASN A 143 19.75 -14.93 -9.62
CA ASN A 143 19.77 -14.76 -11.08
C ASN A 143 18.52 -14.09 -11.65
N GLU A 144 17.61 -13.64 -10.81
CA GLU A 144 16.31 -13.14 -11.19
C GLU A 144 15.96 -11.88 -10.44
N LEU A 145 15.27 -10.97 -11.10
CA LEU A 145 14.60 -9.84 -10.50
C LEU A 145 13.09 -10.10 -10.56
N VAL A 146 12.44 -10.11 -9.41
CA VAL A 146 10.98 -10.27 -9.31
C VAL A 146 10.37 -8.91 -9.03
N ALA A 147 9.45 -8.48 -9.89
CA ALA A 147 8.76 -7.21 -9.78
C ALA A 147 7.23 -7.38 -9.75
N SER A 148 6.55 -6.67 -8.86
CA SER A 148 5.09 -6.56 -8.84
C SER A 148 4.67 -5.23 -9.45
N LEU A 149 3.83 -5.31 -10.48
CA LEU A 149 3.24 -4.19 -11.21
C LEU A 149 1.77 -4.06 -10.84
N LEU A 150 1.31 -2.83 -10.67
CA LEU A 150 -0.10 -2.49 -10.51
C LEU A 150 -0.56 -1.62 -11.68
N PHE A 151 -1.71 -1.95 -12.25
CA PHE A 151 -2.40 -1.13 -13.25
C PHE A 151 -3.91 -1.31 -13.11
N LEU A 152 -4.69 -0.40 -13.70
CA LEU A 152 -6.13 -0.54 -13.79
C LEU A 152 -6.50 -1.13 -15.16
N ALA A 153 -7.04 -2.35 -15.14
CA ALA A 153 -7.62 -2.94 -16.34
C ALA A 153 -8.92 -2.19 -16.68
N PRO A 154 -9.06 -1.63 -17.89
CA PRO A 154 -10.30 -0.97 -18.27
C PRO A 154 -11.44 -2.00 -18.44
N PRO A 155 -12.71 -1.58 -18.35
CA PRO A 155 -13.83 -2.46 -18.68
C PRO A 155 -13.76 -2.90 -20.15
N SER A 156 -14.08 -4.15 -20.41
CA SER A 156 -14.09 -4.70 -21.76
C SER A 156 -15.48 -5.22 -22.14
N PRO A 157 -16.03 -4.80 -23.29
CA PRO A 157 -17.31 -5.30 -23.77
C PRO A 157 -17.25 -6.79 -24.19
N THR A 158 -16.06 -7.30 -24.48
CA THR A 158 -15.84 -8.72 -24.83
C THR A 158 -15.55 -9.58 -23.61
N HIS A 159 -15.41 -8.99 -22.43
CA HIS A 159 -14.97 -9.65 -21.20
C HIS A 159 -13.56 -10.26 -21.28
N GLU A 160 -12.78 -9.83 -22.24
CA GLU A 160 -11.40 -10.25 -22.46
C GLU A 160 -10.54 -9.04 -22.81
N LEU A 161 -9.32 -9.00 -22.29
CA LEU A 161 -8.30 -8.01 -22.61
C LEU A 161 -6.97 -8.71 -22.83
N THR A 162 -6.24 -8.31 -23.84
CA THR A 162 -4.86 -8.77 -24.02
C THR A 162 -3.89 -7.65 -23.68
N ILE A 163 -2.93 -7.94 -22.82
CA ILE A 163 -1.89 -6.99 -22.42
C ILE A 163 -0.51 -7.53 -22.73
N LEU A 164 0.41 -6.61 -23.01
CA LEU A 164 1.84 -6.86 -23.06
C LEU A 164 2.53 -6.16 -21.89
N VAL A 165 3.50 -6.82 -21.28
CA VAL A 165 4.43 -6.19 -20.34
C VAL A 165 5.78 -6.13 -21.02
N LEU A 166 6.19 -4.93 -21.45
CA LEU A 166 7.46 -4.67 -22.14
C LEU A 166 8.58 -4.46 -21.14
N HIS A 167 9.78 -4.94 -21.46
CA HIS A 167 11.00 -4.71 -20.68
C HIS A 167 12.27 -4.78 -21.53
N GLY A 168 13.43 -4.45 -20.93
CA GLY A 168 14.71 -4.51 -21.62
C GLY A 168 15.01 -3.26 -22.46
N ASN A 169 14.66 -2.07 -21.96
CA ASN A 169 15.07 -0.79 -22.49
C ASN A 169 15.87 -0.02 -21.44
N PRO A 170 17.22 -0.20 -21.39
CA PRO A 170 18.06 0.47 -20.39
C PRO A 170 18.06 2.00 -20.49
N ASN A 171 17.66 2.54 -21.65
CA ASN A 171 17.57 3.98 -21.91
C ASN A 171 16.16 4.54 -21.64
N ALA A 172 15.25 3.74 -21.11
CA ALA A 172 13.89 4.19 -20.82
C ALA A 172 13.90 5.28 -19.73
N GLU A 173 13.12 6.32 -19.97
CA GLU A 173 12.83 7.32 -18.93
C GLU A 173 11.78 6.81 -17.95
N LEU A 174 11.77 7.40 -16.75
CA LEU A 174 10.71 7.12 -15.79
C LEU A 174 9.36 7.55 -16.39
N PRO A 175 8.34 6.65 -16.47
CA PRO A 175 7.07 7.00 -17.07
C PRO A 175 6.34 8.03 -16.20
N THR A 176 5.77 9.02 -16.84
CA THR A 176 4.89 10.01 -16.21
C THR A 176 3.49 9.84 -16.78
N TYR A 177 2.51 9.61 -15.90
CA TYR A 177 1.12 9.40 -16.29
C TYR A 177 0.23 10.48 -15.69
N THR A 178 -0.74 10.95 -16.47
CA THR A 178 -1.81 11.80 -15.94
C THR A 178 -2.70 10.98 -14.99
N THR A 179 -2.98 11.52 -13.83
CA THR A 179 -3.80 10.89 -12.80
C THR A 179 -4.64 11.93 -12.07
N ASP A 180 -5.82 11.53 -11.59
CA ASP A 180 -6.63 12.32 -10.66
C ASP A 180 -6.21 12.12 -9.20
N LEU A 181 -5.32 11.14 -8.95
CA LEU A 181 -4.86 10.80 -7.62
C LEU A 181 -3.78 11.76 -7.15
N SER A 182 -4.06 12.48 -6.08
CA SER A 182 -3.14 13.38 -5.40
C SER A 182 -2.85 12.86 -4.00
N THR A 183 -1.59 12.81 -3.62
CA THR A 183 -1.17 12.43 -2.26
C THR A 183 -0.24 13.48 -1.71
N ARG A 184 -0.67 14.14 -0.63
CA ARG A 184 0.09 15.19 0.07
C ARG A 184 0.43 14.75 1.48
N GLY A 185 1.43 15.39 2.08
CA GLY A 185 1.87 15.08 3.44
C GLY A 185 3.04 14.11 3.49
N GLU A 186 3.47 13.76 4.67
CA GLU A 186 4.65 12.94 4.93
C GLU A 186 4.38 11.93 6.04
N GLY A 187 5.12 10.82 6.04
CA GLY A 187 4.86 9.75 6.97
C GLY A 187 3.42 9.26 6.88
N PHE A 188 2.74 9.22 7.99
CA PHE A 188 1.32 8.88 8.07
C PHE A 188 0.37 10.05 7.86
N ALA A 189 0.85 11.28 8.03
CA ALA A 189 0.06 12.49 7.89
C ALA A 189 -0.29 12.75 6.42
N LEU A 190 -1.01 11.81 5.81
CA LEU A 190 -1.32 11.84 4.40
C LEU A 190 -2.74 12.34 4.15
N GLU A 191 -2.84 13.24 3.19
CA GLU A 191 -4.08 13.54 2.50
C GLU A 191 -4.04 12.89 1.11
N ILE A 192 -4.99 12.01 0.85
CA ILE A 192 -5.09 11.25 -0.39
C ILE A 192 -6.42 11.60 -1.04
N GLU A 193 -6.36 12.09 -2.26
CA GLU A 193 -7.51 12.68 -2.93
C GLU A 193 -7.59 12.20 -4.37
N ASN A 194 -8.80 11.85 -4.81
CA ASN A 194 -9.13 11.56 -6.20
C ASN A 194 -10.42 12.31 -6.61
N ALA A 195 -11.02 11.96 -7.74
CA ALA A 195 -12.26 12.59 -8.21
C ALA A 195 -13.47 12.38 -7.28
N PHE A 196 -13.46 11.34 -6.42
CA PHE A 196 -14.62 10.89 -5.66
C PHE A 196 -14.58 11.25 -4.19
N PHE A 197 -13.39 11.27 -3.59
CA PHE A 197 -13.22 11.54 -2.16
C PHE A 197 -11.84 12.13 -1.84
N LYS A 198 -11.74 12.68 -0.64
CA LYS A 198 -10.49 13.05 0.01
C LYS A 198 -10.40 12.34 1.35
N ALA A 199 -9.38 11.50 1.53
CA ALA A 199 -9.08 10.77 2.74
C ALA A 199 -7.95 11.46 3.51
N SER A 200 -8.09 11.63 4.83
CA SER A 200 -7.03 12.12 5.71
C SER A 200 -6.67 11.03 6.71
N LEU A 201 -5.39 10.75 6.81
CA LEU A 201 -4.85 9.73 7.70
C LEU A 201 -4.22 10.33 8.96
N SER A 202 -4.37 9.63 10.08
CA SER A 202 -3.85 10.00 11.38
C SER A 202 -2.33 10.16 11.35
N HIS A 203 -1.85 11.24 11.97
CA HIS A 203 -0.42 11.53 12.17
C HIS A 203 0.29 10.48 13.03
N GLN A 204 -0.43 9.84 13.95
CA GLN A 204 0.17 8.90 14.89
C GLN A 204 0.17 7.47 14.36
N MET A 205 -0.90 7.07 13.66
CA MET A 205 -1.19 5.67 13.38
C MET A 205 -1.41 5.36 11.92
N GLY A 206 -1.57 6.39 11.06
CA GLY A 206 -1.90 6.22 9.66
C GLY A 206 -3.27 5.57 9.40
N GLN A 207 -4.17 5.58 10.40
CA GLN A 207 -5.56 5.17 10.21
C GLN A 207 -6.38 6.29 9.63
N LEU A 208 -7.50 5.94 9.02
CA LEU A 208 -8.42 6.91 8.44
C LEU A 208 -9.10 7.73 9.55
N GLU A 209 -8.81 9.02 9.60
CA GLU A 209 -9.42 10.00 10.53
C GLU A 209 -10.62 10.69 9.93
N ARG A 210 -10.54 11.02 8.64
CA ARG A 210 -11.54 11.82 7.94
C ARG A 210 -11.69 11.37 6.50
N LEU A 211 -12.92 11.36 6.02
CA LEU A 211 -13.23 11.10 4.62
C LEU A 211 -14.25 12.13 4.13
N SER A 212 -13.85 12.99 3.21
CA SER A 212 -14.75 13.96 2.58
C SER A 212 -15.23 13.41 1.24
N LEU A 213 -16.54 13.24 1.08
CA LEU A 213 -17.17 12.82 -0.16
C LEU A 213 -17.25 14.00 -1.13
N LYS A 214 -17.00 13.77 -2.42
CA LYS A 214 -17.01 14.83 -3.44
C LYS A 214 -18.28 14.84 -4.31
N HIS A 215 -19.27 14.07 -3.93
CA HIS A 215 -20.57 14.02 -4.57
C HIS A 215 -21.67 14.43 -3.59
N GLY A 216 -22.89 14.57 -4.07
CA GLY A 216 -24.01 14.99 -3.24
C GLY A 216 -23.78 16.35 -2.58
N PHE A 217 -23.88 16.42 -1.26
CA PHE A 217 -23.63 17.63 -0.47
C PHE A 217 -22.17 17.80 -0.02
N GLY A 218 -21.26 16.92 -0.46
CA GLY A 218 -19.85 16.97 -0.01
C GLY A 218 -19.71 16.58 1.45
N LEU A 219 -20.41 15.54 1.87
CA LEU A 219 -20.45 15.08 3.25
C LEU A 219 -19.06 14.75 3.79
N GLU A 220 -18.75 15.30 4.95
CA GLU A 220 -17.49 15.00 5.65
C GLU A 220 -17.76 14.00 6.77
N LEU A 221 -17.15 12.81 6.63
CA LEU A 221 -17.18 11.75 7.62
C LEU A 221 -16.00 11.94 8.56
N VAL A 222 -16.31 12.09 9.85
CA VAL A 222 -15.31 12.25 10.91
C VAL A 222 -15.64 11.29 12.04
N ALA A 223 -14.63 10.88 12.76
CA ALA A 223 -14.78 10.22 14.03
C ALA A 223 -14.35 11.17 15.15
N GLY A 224 -14.67 10.78 16.34
CA GLY A 224 -14.45 11.58 17.50
C GLY A 224 -15.80 11.91 18.08
N GLY A 225 -16.04 11.62 19.28
CA GLY A 225 -17.29 11.84 19.93
C GLY A 225 -17.20 11.56 21.39
N GLU A 226 -18.17 12.05 22.07
CA GLU A 226 -18.32 11.98 23.50
C GLU A 226 -18.04 10.58 24.05
N GLY A 227 -17.05 10.48 24.92
CA GLY A 227 -16.77 9.29 25.74
C GLY A 227 -15.65 8.38 25.26
N HIS A 228 -15.02 8.64 24.13
CA HIS A 228 -13.80 7.94 23.72
C HIS A 228 -12.60 8.88 23.93
N GLY A 229 -11.86 8.73 25.00
CA GLY A 229 -10.63 9.49 25.29
C GLY A 229 -9.43 9.09 24.40
N GLU A 230 -9.70 8.62 23.19
CA GLU A 230 -8.76 8.08 22.24
C GLU A 230 -8.66 8.96 20.99
N PRO A 231 -7.54 8.93 20.25
CA PRO A 231 -7.39 9.74 19.05
C PRO A 231 -8.56 9.51 18.08
N PRO A 232 -9.07 10.57 17.45
CA PRO A 232 -10.19 10.43 16.53
C PRO A 232 -9.76 9.69 15.29
N CYS A 233 -10.37 8.54 15.02
CA CYS A 233 -10.26 7.82 13.76
C CYS A 233 -11.59 7.15 13.44
N ILE A 234 -11.94 7.08 12.17
CA ILE A 234 -13.17 6.41 11.73
C ILE A 234 -12.99 4.91 11.53
N ASP A 235 -11.77 4.43 11.38
CA ASP A 235 -11.43 3.00 11.34
C ASP A 235 -10.86 2.57 12.71
N TRP A 236 -11.64 1.78 13.44
CA TRP A 236 -11.32 1.30 14.80
C TRP A 236 -10.98 -0.19 14.83
N ALA A 237 -10.63 -0.75 13.71
CA ALA A 237 -10.41 -2.17 13.56
C ALA A 237 -9.06 -2.66 14.08
N HIS A 238 -8.89 -3.98 14.02
CA HIS A 238 -7.69 -4.73 14.40
C HIS A 238 -7.38 -4.58 15.89
N ASP A 239 -8.35 -4.93 16.70
CA ASP A 239 -8.20 -5.00 18.14
C ASP A 239 -8.62 -6.36 18.71
N TYR A 240 -8.15 -6.65 19.90
CA TYR A 240 -8.57 -7.82 20.65
C TYR A 240 -8.54 -7.59 22.16
N ALA A 241 -9.38 -8.33 22.86
CA ALA A 241 -9.30 -8.47 24.31
C ALA A 241 -9.01 -9.94 24.65
N ALA A 242 -7.95 -10.18 25.41
CA ALA A 242 -7.63 -11.51 25.93
C ALA A 242 -8.36 -11.75 27.25
N SER A 243 -8.75 -12.99 27.53
CA SER A 243 -9.31 -13.39 28.82
C SER A 243 -8.38 -13.00 29.97
N GLY A 244 -8.94 -12.48 31.06
CA GLY A 244 -8.16 -11.95 32.19
C GLY A 244 -7.58 -10.54 31.99
N HIS A 245 -7.73 -9.95 30.83
CA HIS A 245 -7.38 -8.56 30.54
C HIS A 245 -8.64 -7.69 30.44
N PHE A 246 -8.70 -6.60 31.19
CA PHE A 246 -9.86 -5.71 31.16
C PHE A 246 -9.81 -4.66 30.05
N GLN A 247 -8.68 -4.54 29.36
CA GLN A 247 -8.47 -3.61 28.26
C GLN A 247 -8.31 -4.30 26.92
N LYS A 248 -8.81 -3.62 25.87
CA LYS A 248 -8.55 -4.00 24.50
C LYS A 248 -7.15 -3.56 24.06
N PHE A 249 -6.48 -4.45 23.34
CA PHE A 249 -5.27 -4.13 22.61
C PHE A 249 -5.65 -3.64 21.22
N ARG A 250 -5.20 -2.44 20.85
CA ARG A 250 -5.62 -1.76 19.62
C ARG A 250 -4.44 -1.17 18.87
N ILE A 251 -4.50 -1.15 17.56
CA ILE A 251 -3.56 -0.39 16.74
C ILE A 251 -3.83 1.11 16.82
N THR A 252 -5.03 1.54 17.15
CA THR A 252 -5.39 2.94 17.41
C THR A 252 -4.69 3.54 18.62
N LEU A 253 -4.09 2.71 19.46
CA LEU A 253 -3.37 3.14 20.67
C LEU A 253 -1.85 3.11 20.51
N TRP A 254 -1.34 2.90 19.31
CA TRP A 254 0.09 3.06 19.07
C TRP A 254 0.51 4.50 19.35
N ASP A 255 1.44 4.70 20.28
CA ASP A 255 2.08 6.01 20.45
C ASP A 255 2.85 6.38 19.18
N THR A 256 3.48 5.39 18.58
CA THR A 256 4.13 5.47 17.28
C THR A 256 3.90 4.15 16.59
N CYS A 257 3.44 4.15 15.34
CA CYS A 257 3.34 2.93 14.57
C CYS A 257 4.70 2.24 14.48
N PRO A 258 4.79 0.95 14.86
CA PRO A 258 6.07 0.25 14.97
C PRO A 258 6.82 0.18 13.65
N ASP A 259 6.12 -0.03 12.53
CA ASP A 259 6.71 0.00 11.19
C ASP A 259 5.66 0.30 10.12
N PHE A 260 6.10 0.81 8.97
CA PHE A 260 5.20 1.16 7.88
C PHE A 260 5.89 1.22 6.52
N GLU A 261 5.08 1.16 5.48
CA GLU A 261 5.49 1.33 4.08
C GLU A 261 4.46 2.19 3.34
N ILE A 262 4.94 3.17 2.58
CA ILE A 262 4.10 4.00 1.72
C ILE A 262 4.60 3.89 0.31
N VAL A 263 3.71 3.51 -0.62
CA VAL A 263 3.99 3.48 -2.05
C VAL A 263 3.07 4.48 -2.72
N ARG A 264 3.64 5.48 -3.39
CA ARG A 264 2.90 6.48 -4.15
C ARG A 264 3.12 6.26 -5.63
N GLY A 265 2.08 6.41 -6.41
CA GLY A 265 2.18 6.31 -7.86
C GLY A 265 0.94 6.82 -8.57
N PRO A 266 0.96 6.79 -9.89
CA PRO A 266 -0.15 7.32 -10.70
C PRO A 266 -1.40 6.45 -10.68
N VAL A 267 -1.30 5.19 -10.23
CA VAL A 267 -2.40 4.23 -10.19
C VAL A 267 -3.00 4.11 -8.80
N ALA A 268 -2.14 4.11 -7.77
CA ALA A 268 -2.59 4.00 -6.39
C ALA A 268 -1.59 4.61 -5.39
N THR A 269 -2.12 4.98 -4.23
CA THR A 269 -1.34 5.20 -3.01
C THR A 269 -1.62 4.07 -2.04
N LEU A 270 -0.57 3.36 -1.63
CA LEU A 270 -0.62 2.29 -0.65
C LEU A 270 -0.04 2.76 0.67
N VAL A 271 -0.74 2.47 1.76
CA VAL A 271 -0.30 2.76 3.12
C VAL A 271 -0.41 1.50 3.94
N ARG A 272 0.72 0.84 4.19
CA ARG A 272 0.83 -0.39 4.96
C ARG A 272 1.48 -0.10 6.30
N ARG A 273 0.97 -0.70 7.36
CA ARG A 273 1.43 -0.55 8.74
C ARG A 273 1.37 -1.88 9.44
N TRP A 274 2.36 -2.19 10.27
CA TRP A 274 2.39 -3.45 11.00
C TRP A 274 3.05 -3.33 12.35
N GLY A 275 2.70 -4.25 13.24
CA GLY A 275 3.24 -4.35 14.59
C GLY A 275 2.27 -5.00 15.55
N PHE A 276 2.49 -4.77 16.84
CA PHE A 276 1.66 -5.32 17.91
C PHE A 276 0.67 -4.28 18.42
N PRO A 277 -0.63 -4.62 18.50
CA PRO A 277 -1.60 -3.76 19.17
C PRO A 277 -1.18 -3.42 20.60
N HIS A 278 -1.42 -2.21 21.03
CA HIS A 278 -1.03 -1.65 22.31
C HIS A 278 -2.22 -1.47 23.26
N ALA A 279 -1.96 -1.52 24.58
CA ALA A 279 -2.90 -1.16 25.63
C ALA A 279 -2.22 -0.18 26.60
N PRO A 280 -2.75 1.04 26.81
CA PRO A 280 -2.06 2.08 27.57
C PRO A 280 -1.75 1.73 29.03
N LEU A 281 -2.61 0.96 29.67
CA LEU A 281 -2.43 0.59 31.08
C LEU A 281 -1.46 -0.57 31.31
N HIS A 282 -0.98 -1.23 30.23
CA HIS A 282 -0.04 -2.34 30.32
C HIS A 282 1.14 -2.23 29.36
N PRO A 283 1.84 -1.10 29.29
CA PRO A 283 2.94 -0.91 28.33
C PRO A 283 4.10 -1.88 28.55
N LEU A 284 4.27 -2.37 29.79
CA LEU A 284 5.34 -3.31 30.17
C LEU A 284 4.93 -4.80 29.99
N HIS A 285 3.65 -5.07 29.91
CA HIS A 285 3.08 -6.43 29.86
C HIS A 285 2.29 -6.71 28.60
N SER A 286 2.46 -5.92 27.55
CA SER A 286 1.93 -6.26 26.24
C SER A 286 2.49 -7.64 25.86
N ALA A 287 1.80 -8.68 26.32
CA ALA A 287 2.07 -10.01 25.83
C ALA A 287 1.78 -9.93 24.32
N ALA A 288 2.82 -9.79 23.52
CA ALA A 288 2.74 -9.81 22.07
C ALA A 288 2.07 -11.11 21.63
N ARG A 289 0.76 -11.09 21.51
CA ARG A 289 -0.07 -12.25 21.18
C ARG A 289 -0.44 -12.27 19.73
N LEU A 290 -0.86 -11.10 19.21
CA LEU A 290 -1.18 -10.90 17.82
C LEU A 290 -0.20 -9.92 17.18
N HIS A 291 0.32 -10.27 16.03
CA HIS A 291 0.92 -9.34 15.10
C HIS A 291 -0.14 -8.94 14.07
N VAL A 292 -0.25 -7.66 13.80
CA VAL A 292 -1.22 -7.08 12.88
C VAL A 292 -0.47 -6.39 11.74
N ASP A 293 -0.93 -6.63 10.52
CA ASP A 293 -0.46 -5.98 9.29
C ASP A 293 -1.68 -5.48 8.53
N VAL A 294 -1.76 -4.17 8.28
CA VAL A 294 -2.90 -3.53 7.64
C VAL A 294 -2.44 -2.62 6.54
N GLU A 295 -3.05 -2.75 5.37
CA GLU A 295 -2.76 -1.95 4.19
C GLU A 295 -4.02 -1.31 3.65
N TYR A 296 -4.01 0.03 3.45
CA TYR A 296 -4.96 0.72 2.60
C TYR A 296 -4.41 0.86 1.19
N ARG A 297 -5.27 0.72 0.18
CA ARG A 297 -4.96 0.97 -1.23
C ARG A 297 -5.98 1.92 -1.82
N PHE A 298 -5.59 3.19 -1.97
CA PHE A 298 -6.41 4.24 -2.59
C PHE A 298 -6.06 4.33 -4.08
N TYR A 299 -7.05 4.23 -4.96
CA TYR A 299 -6.85 4.14 -6.40
C TYR A 299 -7.22 5.44 -7.13
N ALA A 300 -6.54 5.70 -8.23
CA ALA A 300 -6.95 6.71 -9.20
C ALA A 300 -8.27 6.31 -9.87
N ASN A 301 -9.13 7.29 -10.14
CA ASN A 301 -10.37 7.12 -10.91
C ASN A 301 -11.37 6.08 -10.36
N LEU A 302 -11.27 5.69 -9.08
CA LEU A 302 -12.19 4.74 -8.46
C LEU A 302 -12.89 5.34 -7.24
N PRO A 303 -14.22 5.14 -7.09
CA PRO A 303 -14.99 5.64 -5.94
C PRO A 303 -14.86 4.73 -4.70
N TRP A 304 -13.86 3.89 -4.65
CA TRP A 304 -13.63 2.95 -3.56
C TRP A 304 -12.13 2.69 -3.36
N PHE A 305 -11.79 2.19 -2.20
CA PHE A 305 -10.42 1.79 -1.84
C PHE A 305 -10.44 0.42 -1.16
N HIS A 306 -9.32 -0.31 -1.19
CA HIS A 306 -9.17 -1.55 -0.45
C HIS A 306 -8.57 -1.33 0.94
N LYS A 307 -8.96 -2.22 1.86
CA LYS A 307 -8.27 -2.49 3.11
C LYS A 307 -7.94 -3.97 3.17
N LEU A 308 -6.67 -4.28 3.31
CA LEU A 308 -6.16 -5.62 3.52
C LEU A 308 -5.67 -5.72 4.96
N GLY A 309 -5.96 -6.82 5.63
CA GLY A 309 -5.53 -7.04 7.00
C GLY A 309 -5.08 -8.47 7.22
N THR A 310 -4.03 -8.63 8.01
CA THR A 310 -3.57 -9.92 8.50
C THR A 310 -3.34 -9.84 9.99
N MET A 311 -3.92 -10.76 10.75
CA MET A 311 -3.68 -10.94 12.17
C MET A 311 -3.04 -12.30 12.38
N LYS A 312 -1.82 -12.36 12.91
CA LYS A 312 -1.10 -13.61 13.20
C LYS A 312 -0.92 -13.80 14.71
N ALA A 313 -1.46 -14.87 15.23
CA ALA A 313 -1.26 -15.24 16.64
C ALA A 313 0.13 -15.84 16.84
N LEU A 314 0.97 -15.19 17.63
CA LEU A 314 2.31 -15.69 17.97
C LEU A 314 2.30 -16.55 19.23
N LYS A 315 1.29 -16.40 20.07
CA LYS A 315 1.06 -17.19 21.28
C LYS A 315 -0.41 -17.54 21.38
N SER A 316 -0.70 -18.72 21.87
CA SER A 316 -2.08 -19.11 22.16
C SER A 316 -2.69 -18.21 23.23
N PHE A 317 -3.96 -17.89 23.09
CA PHE A 317 -4.71 -17.13 24.08
C PHE A 317 -6.22 -17.36 23.93
N GLU A 318 -6.95 -17.16 25.01
CA GLU A 318 -8.40 -17.10 24.97
C GLU A 318 -8.82 -15.66 24.62
N ALA A 319 -9.48 -15.48 23.48
CA ALA A 319 -10.02 -14.19 23.08
C ALA A 319 -11.41 -13.99 23.70
N SER A 320 -11.60 -12.93 24.49
CA SER A 320 -12.94 -12.49 24.89
C SER A 320 -13.60 -11.61 23.83
N ALA A 321 -12.82 -10.94 22.99
CA ALA A 321 -13.25 -10.24 21.79
C ALA A 321 -12.08 -10.13 20.81
N LEU A 322 -12.37 -10.26 19.52
CA LEU A 322 -11.43 -9.97 18.42
C LEU A 322 -12.21 -9.33 17.29
N ARG A 323 -11.77 -8.14 16.85
CA ARG A 323 -12.35 -7.41 15.72
C ARG A 323 -11.31 -7.20 14.65
N ASP A 324 -11.69 -7.40 13.42
CA ASP A 324 -10.87 -7.09 12.25
C ASP A 324 -11.41 -5.93 11.42
N ASP A 325 -12.64 -5.48 11.72
CA ASP A 325 -13.22 -4.32 11.06
C ASP A 325 -14.22 -3.59 11.97
N GLU A 326 -14.11 -2.27 12.04
CA GLU A 326 -15.08 -1.40 12.71
C GLU A 326 -14.96 0.01 12.14
N TRP A 327 -16.12 0.56 11.75
CA TRP A 327 -16.23 1.92 11.27
C TRP A 327 -17.17 2.72 12.15
N VAL A 328 -16.72 3.91 12.52
CA VAL A 328 -17.41 4.78 13.47
C VAL A 328 -17.52 6.19 12.89
N PHE A 329 -18.75 6.69 12.75
CA PHE A 329 -19.01 8.05 12.32
C PHE A 329 -19.76 8.81 13.42
N THR A 330 -19.46 10.11 13.57
CA THR A 330 -20.15 11.00 14.49
C THR A 330 -21.14 11.89 13.76
N GLY A 331 -22.09 12.48 14.48
CA GLY A 331 -23.03 13.45 13.94
C GLY A 331 -24.20 12.86 13.16
N GLN A 332 -24.33 11.53 13.07
CA GLN A 332 -25.42 10.83 12.36
C GLN A 332 -25.62 11.32 10.90
N PRO A 333 -24.57 11.31 10.09
CA PRO A 333 -24.64 11.84 8.73
C PRO A 333 -25.57 11.05 7.80
N PHE A 334 -25.90 9.82 8.15
CA PHE A 334 -26.73 8.91 7.37
C PHE A 334 -28.06 8.64 8.05
N THR A 335 -29.09 8.34 7.25
CA THR A 335 -30.44 8.04 7.76
C THR A 335 -30.78 6.57 7.72
N ASN A 336 -30.18 5.82 6.82
CA ASN A 336 -30.48 4.42 6.57
C ASN A 336 -29.22 3.55 6.59
N ILE A 337 -29.42 2.27 6.87
CA ILE A 337 -28.40 1.23 6.69
C ILE A 337 -28.66 0.51 5.37
N VAL A 338 -27.58 0.03 4.73
CA VAL A 338 -27.61 -0.96 3.67
C VAL A 338 -26.93 -2.24 4.13
N TRP A 339 -27.42 -3.39 3.68
CA TRP A 339 -26.81 -4.68 3.94
C TRP A 339 -27.12 -5.66 2.81
N MET A 340 -26.21 -6.58 2.56
CA MET A 340 -26.37 -7.64 1.59
C MET A 340 -26.25 -8.99 2.31
N GLY A 341 -27.33 -9.74 2.33
CA GLY A 341 -27.40 -11.06 2.93
C GLY A 341 -26.88 -12.18 2.02
N PRO A 342 -27.06 -13.44 2.44
CA PRO A 342 -26.63 -14.63 1.69
C PRO A 342 -27.28 -14.79 0.33
N ASN A 343 -28.46 -14.23 0.13
CA ASN A 343 -29.18 -14.24 -1.15
C ASN A 343 -28.55 -13.30 -2.21
N GLY A 344 -27.55 -12.50 -1.83
CA GLY A 344 -26.87 -11.58 -2.71
C GLY A 344 -27.67 -10.31 -3.06
N GLU A 345 -28.84 -10.10 -2.46
CA GLU A 345 -29.64 -8.90 -2.66
C GLU A 345 -29.26 -7.81 -1.66
N LEU A 346 -29.03 -6.60 -2.15
CA LEU A 346 -28.81 -5.44 -1.29
C LEU A 346 -30.15 -4.90 -0.81
N GLN A 347 -30.30 -4.82 0.50
CA GLN A 347 -31.45 -4.23 1.18
C GLN A 347 -31.03 -2.91 1.84
N HIS A 348 -31.95 -1.99 2.00
CA HIS A 348 -31.74 -0.75 2.73
C HIS A 348 -32.98 -0.36 3.54
N GLY A 349 -32.77 0.36 4.63
CA GLY A 349 -33.86 0.80 5.49
C GLY A 349 -33.37 1.41 6.79
N PRO A 350 -34.27 1.67 7.75
CA PRO A 350 -33.86 2.06 9.08
C PRO A 350 -33.04 0.96 9.75
N PRO A 351 -32.18 1.32 10.72
CA PRO A 351 -31.32 0.34 11.38
C PRO A 351 -32.12 -0.83 11.96
N PRO A 352 -31.77 -2.08 11.67
CA PRO A 352 -32.40 -3.21 12.29
C PRO A 352 -32.05 -3.28 13.78
N PRO A 353 -32.96 -3.70 14.66
CA PRO A 353 -32.72 -3.75 16.10
C PRO A 353 -31.71 -4.82 16.52
N ASN A 354 -31.44 -5.81 15.67
CA ASN A 354 -30.60 -6.96 15.98
C ASN A 354 -29.39 -7.08 15.03
N ALA A 355 -28.33 -7.71 15.52
CA ALA A 355 -27.18 -8.11 14.72
C ALA A 355 -27.60 -8.99 13.53
N ARG A 356 -26.91 -8.86 12.43
CA ARG A 356 -27.09 -9.66 11.20
C ARG A 356 -25.90 -10.53 10.97
N ASP A 357 -26.14 -11.77 10.64
CA ASP A 357 -25.12 -12.75 10.33
C ASP A 357 -25.03 -13.00 8.80
N ASN A 358 -23.87 -13.45 8.35
CA ASN A 358 -23.62 -13.81 6.94
C ASN A 358 -23.84 -12.65 5.95
N LEU A 359 -23.39 -11.46 6.31
CA LEU A 359 -23.45 -10.32 5.41
C LEU A 359 -22.22 -10.29 4.48
N SER A 360 -22.45 -9.97 3.21
CA SER A 360 -21.39 -9.77 2.21
C SER A 360 -21.13 -8.29 1.90
N ALA A 361 -22.03 -7.41 2.34
CA ALA A 361 -21.85 -5.96 2.36
C ALA A 361 -22.65 -5.34 3.50
N VAL A 362 -22.16 -4.22 4.03
CA VAL A 362 -22.84 -3.42 5.03
C VAL A 362 -22.39 -1.96 4.93
N GLY A 363 -23.27 -1.04 5.23
CA GLY A 363 -22.90 0.37 5.24
C GLY A 363 -24.04 1.29 5.60
N PHE A 364 -23.85 2.55 5.31
CA PHE A 364 -24.77 3.61 5.61
C PHE A 364 -25.08 4.43 4.37
N VAL A 365 -26.31 4.89 4.23
CA VAL A 365 -26.77 5.72 3.13
C VAL A 365 -27.71 6.83 3.63
N ASN A 366 -27.74 7.91 2.89
CA ASN A 366 -28.76 8.93 3.01
C ASN A 366 -29.50 9.03 1.66
N PRO A 367 -30.72 8.46 1.53
CA PRO A 367 -31.45 8.45 0.26
C PRO A 367 -31.86 9.85 -0.25
N GLN A 368 -31.89 10.88 0.61
CA GLN A 368 -32.24 12.25 0.23
C GLN A 368 -31.02 13.00 -0.35
N THR A 369 -29.84 12.79 0.23
CA THR A 369 -28.60 13.44 -0.21
C THR A 369 -27.79 12.58 -1.16
N HIS A 370 -28.15 11.31 -1.29
CA HIS A 370 -27.45 10.27 -2.07
C HIS A 370 -26.04 9.93 -1.55
N ASP A 371 -25.67 10.43 -0.39
CA ASP A 371 -24.39 10.07 0.22
C ASP A 371 -24.39 8.63 0.70
N SER A 372 -23.24 7.96 0.59
CA SER A 372 -23.06 6.61 1.10
C SER A 372 -21.63 6.31 1.53
N PHE A 373 -21.49 5.39 2.47
CA PHE A 373 -20.25 4.71 2.80
C PHE A 373 -20.55 3.24 3.07
N ILE A 374 -20.00 2.36 2.22
CA ILE A 374 -20.37 0.95 2.19
C ILE A 374 -19.14 0.07 2.19
N ALA A 375 -19.08 -0.86 3.14
CA ALA A 375 -18.08 -1.93 3.16
C ALA A 375 -18.57 -3.11 2.32
N LEU A 376 -17.70 -3.58 1.45
CA LEU A 376 -17.87 -4.77 0.62
C LEU A 376 -16.89 -5.82 1.13
N PHE A 377 -17.40 -6.90 1.71
CA PHE A 377 -16.58 -8.00 2.20
C PHE A 377 -16.24 -8.94 1.04
N LEU A 378 -14.95 -9.06 0.72
CA LEU A 378 -14.49 -9.75 -0.48
C LEU A 378 -13.90 -11.12 -0.15
N GLN A 379 -12.88 -11.14 0.69
CA GLN A 379 -12.16 -12.36 1.06
C GLN A 379 -11.86 -12.35 2.56
N HIS A 380 -12.23 -13.43 3.23
CA HIS A 380 -11.90 -13.69 4.61
C HIS A 380 -11.60 -15.16 4.75
N HIS A 381 -10.41 -15.48 5.20
CA HIS A 381 -10.03 -16.85 5.50
C HIS A 381 -9.12 -16.90 6.71
N ALA A 382 -9.05 -18.06 7.32
CA ALA A 382 -8.17 -18.31 8.43
C ALA A 382 -7.34 -19.57 8.19
N GLU A 383 -6.12 -19.50 8.65
CA GLU A 383 -5.21 -20.63 8.72
C GLU A 383 -5.07 -21.08 10.18
N ASN A 384 -4.97 -22.38 10.40
CA ASN A 384 -4.85 -22.98 11.73
C ASN A 384 -6.00 -22.61 12.71
N LEU A 385 -7.18 -22.31 12.17
CA LEU A 385 -8.43 -22.10 12.89
C LEU A 385 -9.54 -22.87 12.16
N PRO A 386 -9.76 -24.15 12.52
CA PRO A 386 -10.62 -25.06 11.75
C PRO A 386 -12.09 -24.69 11.73
N GLU A 387 -12.54 -23.83 12.64
CA GLU A 387 -13.96 -23.49 12.82
C GLU A 387 -14.40 -22.22 12.08
N LEU A 388 -13.47 -21.47 11.48
CA LEU A 388 -13.83 -20.29 10.70
C LEU A 388 -14.35 -20.72 9.32
N LYS A 389 -15.65 -20.57 9.14
CA LYS A 389 -16.27 -20.67 7.82
C LYS A 389 -15.79 -19.51 6.94
N HIS A 390 -15.50 -19.79 5.69
CA HIS A 390 -15.28 -18.74 4.69
C HIS A 390 -16.43 -17.71 4.76
N ASN A 391 -16.07 -16.42 4.80
CA ASN A 391 -17.01 -15.32 4.92
C ASN A 391 -17.82 -15.32 6.23
N ALA A 392 -17.21 -15.76 7.33
CA ALA A 392 -17.83 -15.62 8.64
C ALA A 392 -18.29 -14.17 8.87
N SER A 393 -19.54 -14.05 9.20
CA SER A 393 -20.32 -12.85 9.16
C SER A 393 -19.90 -11.79 10.18
N PRO A 394 -20.02 -10.52 9.84
CA PRO A 394 -19.96 -9.47 10.82
C PRO A 394 -21.22 -9.50 11.69
N ASN A 395 -21.03 -9.44 13.01
CA ASN A 395 -22.08 -8.94 13.86
C ASN A 395 -22.23 -7.46 13.59
N LEU A 396 -23.30 -7.08 12.94
CA LEU A 396 -23.61 -5.67 12.74
C LEU A 396 -24.01 -5.08 14.09
N TYR A 397 -23.12 -4.29 14.65
CA TYR A 397 -23.38 -3.56 15.87
C TYR A 397 -23.65 -2.11 15.54
N TYR A 398 -24.88 -1.66 15.82
CA TYR A 398 -25.29 -0.26 15.67
C TYR A 398 -25.47 0.39 17.03
N LYS A 399 -24.86 1.56 17.23
CA LYS A 399 -25.09 2.41 18.41
C LYS A 399 -25.73 3.75 18.03
N ALA A 400 -26.66 4.22 18.86
CA ALA A 400 -27.37 5.47 18.65
C ALA A 400 -26.51 6.74 18.78
N HIS A 401 -25.37 6.68 19.49
CA HIS A 401 -24.47 7.82 19.69
C HIS A 401 -23.50 8.10 18.56
N GLY A 402 -23.46 7.26 17.57
CA GLY A 402 -22.65 7.34 16.38
C GLY A 402 -23.04 6.20 15.47
N GLN A 403 -22.81 6.36 14.18
CA GLN A 403 -23.10 5.29 13.25
C GLN A 403 -21.92 4.35 13.22
N VAL A 404 -22.10 3.20 13.85
CA VAL A 404 -21.04 2.20 14.06
C VAL A 404 -21.50 0.87 13.52
N TRP A 405 -20.63 0.20 12.81
CA TRP A 405 -20.72 -1.23 12.60
C TRP A 405 -19.37 -1.89 12.85
N SER A 406 -19.38 -3.12 13.34
CA SER A 406 -18.17 -3.88 13.69
C SER A 406 -18.27 -5.29 13.18
N ARG A 407 -17.12 -5.86 12.80
CA ARG A 407 -16.99 -7.25 12.43
C ARG A 407 -16.16 -8.02 13.44
N TYR A 408 -16.73 -9.13 13.92
CA TYR A 408 -16.10 -10.08 14.84
C TYR A 408 -15.90 -11.41 14.10
N PRO A 409 -14.69 -11.72 13.60
CA PRO A 409 -14.49 -12.88 12.74
C PRO A 409 -14.51 -14.22 13.47
N LEU A 410 -14.33 -14.24 14.81
CA LEU A 410 -14.20 -15.46 15.57
C LEU A 410 -15.49 -15.88 16.28
N PRO A 411 -16.04 -17.05 15.96
CA PRO A 411 -17.05 -17.70 16.79
C PRO A 411 -16.43 -18.42 18.02
N THR A 412 -15.17 -18.77 17.97
CA THR A 412 -14.43 -19.47 19.06
C THR A 412 -13.68 -18.48 19.92
N LYS A 413 -13.49 -18.85 21.19
CA LYS A 413 -12.70 -18.07 22.13
C LYS A 413 -11.22 -18.40 22.07
N ASP A 414 -10.86 -19.63 21.71
CA ASP A 414 -9.48 -20.10 21.72
C ASP A 414 -8.78 -19.78 20.39
N VAL A 415 -7.71 -19.01 20.48
CA VAL A 415 -6.86 -18.66 19.36
C VAL A 415 -5.50 -19.35 19.56
N PRO A 416 -5.20 -20.40 18.80
CA PRO A 416 -3.93 -21.10 18.92
C PRO A 416 -2.76 -20.28 18.36
N ALA A 417 -1.55 -20.53 18.87
CA ALA A 417 -0.34 -20.00 18.25
C ALA A 417 -0.21 -20.49 16.80
N GLY A 418 0.17 -19.60 15.91
CA GLY A 418 0.24 -19.89 14.47
C GLY A 418 -1.08 -19.68 13.71
N ALA A 419 -2.18 -19.35 14.40
CA ALA A 419 -3.41 -18.95 13.72
C ALA A 419 -3.18 -17.65 12.93
N VAL A 420 -3.70 -17.60 11.71
CA VAL A 420 -3.65 -16.41 10.86
C VAL A 420 -5.04 -16.11 10.34
N LEU A 421 -5.45 -14.86 10.47
CA LEU A 421 -6.69 -14.32 9.95
C LEU A 421 -6.38 -13.35 8.83
N HIS A 422 -6.95 -13.57 7.65
CA HIS A 422 -6.80 -12.71 6.49
C HIS A 422 -8.10 -12.00 6.15
N GLN A 423 -7.99 -10.74 5.80
CA GLN A 423 -9.09 -9.87 5.42
C GLN A 423 -8.75 -9.11 4.13
N LYS A 424 -9.70 -9.06 3.21
CA LYS A 424 -9.71 -8.11 2.09
C LYS A 424 -11.11 -7.56 1.93
N ASN A 425 -11.25 -6.26 2.10
CA ASN A 425 -12.47 -5.51 1.93
C ASN A 425 -12.28 -4.37 0.94
N ALA A 426 -13.37 -3.90 0.33
CA ALA A 426 -13.43 -2.61 -0.34
C ALA A 426 -14.41 -1.71 0.38
N TYR A 427 -14.10 -0.41 0.40
CA TYR A 427 -14.95 0.62 1.00
C TYR A 427 -15.32 1.61 -0.09
N ALA A 428 -16.61 1.65 -0.40
CA ALA A 428 -17.16 2.46 -1.47
C ALA A 428 -17.74 3.76 -0.91
N ALA A 429 -17.23 4.88 -1.43
CA ALA A 429 -17.71 6.24 -1.22
C ALA A 429 -18.31 6.71 -2.54
N LEU A 430 -19.53 6.31 -2.83
CA LEU A 430 -20.22 6.57 -4.08
C LEU A 430 -21.60 7.15 -3.87
N GLU A 431 -22.18 7.68 -4.93
CA GLU A 431 -23.54 8.17 -4.90
C GLU A 431 -24.54 7.00 -4.84
N PHE A 432 -25.44 7.02 -3.87
CA PHE A 432 -26.47 6.01 -3.68
C PHE A 432 -27.84 6.52 -4.10
N ASN A 433 -28.27 6.14 -5.28
CA ASN A 433 -29.66 6.34 -5.70
C ASN A 433 -30.50 5.15 -5.22
N PRO A 434 -31.62 5.36 -4.51
CA PRO A 434 -32.43 4.25 -3.99
C PRO A 434 -32.94 3.26 -5.04
N SER A 435 -33.13 3.71 -6.29
CA SER A 435 -33.65 2.85 -7.36
C SER A 435 -32.56 2.05 -8.11
N THR A 436 -31.36 2.62 -8.28
CA THR A 436 -30.27 2.00 -9.06
C THR A 436 -29.06 1.61 -8.22
N GLY A 437 -28.89 2.25 -7.08
CA GLY A 437 -27.78 2.04 -6.17
C GLY A 437 -27.62 0.59 -5.70
N PRO A 438 -28.71 -0.12 -5.32
CA PRO A 438 -28.61 -1.52 -4.93
C PRO A 438 -27.95 -2.40 -5.98
N ALA A 439 -28.37 -2.29 -7.24
CA ALA A 439 -27.79 -3.06 -8.33
C ALA A 439 -26.32 -2.67 -8.62
N SER A 440 -26.00 -1.36 -8.53
CA SER A 440 -24.63 -0.87 -8.74
C SER A 440 -23.68 -1.41 -7.68
N ILE A 441 -24.08 -1.40 -6.40
CA ILE A 441 -23.27 -1.92 -5.30
C ILE A 441 -23.11 -3.44 -5.40
N GLN A 442 -24.19 -4.15 -5.72
CA GLN A 442 -24.17 -5.59 -5.91
C GLN A 442 -23.21 -5.99 -7.05
N ASN A 443 -23.28 -5.29 -8.18
CA ASN A 443 -22.38 -5.52 -9.31
C ASN A 443 -20.93 -5.22 -8.94
N LEU A 444 -20.66 -4.10 -8.25
CA LEU A 444 -19.33 -3.76 -7.78
C LEU A 444 -18.77 -4.84 -6.83
N ARG A 445 -19.54 -5.22 -5.83
CA ARG A 445 -19.14 -6.28 -4.88
C ARG A 445 -18.85 -7.60 -5.59
N ASN A 446 -19.73 -8.01 -6.51
CA ASN A 446 -19.57 -9.26 -7.25
C ASN A 446 -18.32 -9.23 -8.14
N SER A 447 -18.06 -8.12 -8.82
CA SER A 447 -16.85 -7.95 -9.63
C SER A 447 -15.59 -8.06 -8.80
N LEU A 448 -15.55 -7.37 -7.65
CA LEU A 448 -14.37 -7.37 -6.76
C LEU A 448 -14.17 -8.69 -6.00
N ALA A 449 -15.26 -9.43 -5.73
CA ALA A 449 -15.17 -10.75 -5.11
C ALA A 449 -14.70 -11.85 -6.10
N HIS A 450 -14.89 -11.61 -7.39
CA HIS A 450 -14.50 -12.52 -8.47
C HIS A 450 -13.60 -11.75 -9.46
N PRO A 451 -12.34 -11.52 -9.11
CA PRO A 451 -11.42 -10.72 -9.94
C PRO A 451 -11.18 -11.36 -11.30
N LEU A 452 -10.69 -10.57 -12.25
CA LEU A 452 -10.29 -11.06 -13.56
C LEU A 452 -9.24 -12.16 -13.43
N HIS A 453 -9.40 -13.22 -14.19
CA HIS A 453 -8.38 -14.25 -14.31
C HIS A 453 -7.28 -13.80 -15.25
N ILE A 454 -6.04 -14.07 -14.89
CA ILE A 454 -4.85 -13.71 -15.67
C ILE A 454 -4.19 -14.99 -16.16
N ASN A 455 -4.10 -15.15 -17.47
CA ASN A 455 -3.44 -16.29 -18.09
C ASN A 455 -2.32 -15.81 -19.02
N ALA A 456 -1.19 -16.49 -19.00
CA ALA A 456 -0.20 -16.33 -20.05
C ALA A 456 -0.83 -16.73 -21.40
N THR A 457 -0.60 -15.94 -22.43
CA THR A 457 -1.21 -16.20 -23.73
C THR A 457 -0.20 -16.13 -24.88
N GLU A 458 -0.53 -16.82 -25.95
CA GLU A 458 0.02 -16.53 -27.27
C GLU A 458 -0.80 -15.38 -27.86
N LEU A 459 -0.13 -14.51 -28.62
CA LEU A 459 -0.83 -13.41 -29.26
C LEU A 459 -1.86 -13.98 -30.24
N PRO A 460 -3.08 -13.41 -30.28
CA PRO A 460 -4.08 -13.86 -31.21
C PRO A 460 -3.59 -13.74 -32.67
N PRO A 461 -4.01 -14.61 -33.58
CA PRO A 461 -3.68 -14.49 -34.98
C PRO A 461 -4.17 -13.14 -35.51
N GLN A 462 -3.32 -12.48 -36.28
CA GLN A 462 -3.52 -11.09 -36.72
C GLN A 462 -4.62 -10.98 -37.77
N PRO A 463 -5.56 -10.05 -37.61
CA PRO A 463 -6.36 -9.60 -38.74
C PRO A 463 -5.52 -8.79 -39.74
N ASN A 464 -5.93 -8.81 -41.01
CA ASN A 464 -5.19 -8.23 -42.13
C ASN A 464 -5.05 -6.69 -42.10
N ALA A 465 -5.68 -6.00 -41.16
CA ALA A 465 -5.58 -4.54 -41.02
C ALA A 465 -5.21 -4.17 -39.56
N ILE A 466 -4.12 -3.43 -39.38
CA ILE A 466 -3.67 -2.96 -38.09
C ILE A 466 -3.86 -1.43 -38.06
N THR A 467 -4.55 -0.96 -37.02
CA THR A 467 -4.75 0.46 -36.75
C THR A 467 -3.46 1.07 -36.20
N PRO A 468 -3.12 2.31 -36.56
CA PRO A 468 -1.98 2.99 -35.96
C PRO A 468 -2.04 3.00 -34.44
N THR A 469 -0.89 2.78 -33.81
CA THR A 469 -0.77 2.76 -32.35
C THR A 469 -0.78 4.18 -31.78
N SER A 470 -1.43 4.36 -30.65
CA SER A 470 -1.37 5.60 -29.88
C SER A 470 -0.48 5.43 -28.66
N ARG A 471 0.42 6.38 -28.42
CA ARG A 471 1.17 6.52 -27.17
C ARG A 471 0.42 7.48 -26.26
N LEU A 472 0.45 7.22 -24.97
CA LEU A 472 0.10 8.26 -24.01
C LEU A 472 1.09 9.42 -24.22
N ALA A 473 0.55 10.63 -24.44
CA ALA A 473 1.38 11.81 -24.47
C ALA A 473 2.13 11.90 -23.15
N ARG A 474 3.46 11.94 -23.22
CA ARG A 474 4.27 12.21 -22.05
C ARG A 474 4.04 13.66 -21.65
N PRO A 475 3.57 13.98 -20.44
CA PRO A 475 3.57 15.35 -19.99
C PRO A 475 5.02 15.81 -19.88
N GLY A 476 5.39 16.81 -20.68
CA GLY A 476 6.63 17.56 -20.49
C GLY A 476 7.89 16.94 -21.05
N GLU A 477 8.01 16.79 -22.36
CA GLU A 477 9.30 16.79 -23.06
C GLU A 477 9.91 18.21 -23.19
N SER A 478 9.26 19.24 -22.65
CA SER A 478 9.89 20.53 -22.48
C SER A 478 10.45 20.61 -21.05
N ASP A 479 11.74 20.75 -20.93
CA ASP A 479 12.47 21.11 -19.70
C ASP A 479 12.17 22.57 -19.30
N ASP A 480 10.96 23.04 -19.56
CA ASP A 480 10.39 24.32 -19.17
C ASP A 480 9.92 24.31 -17.71
N SER A 481 10.63 23.58 -16.86
CA SER A 481 10.45 23.72 -15.41
C SER A 481 10.89 25.13 -15.02
N PRO A 482 10.04 25.94 -14.39
CA PRO A 482 10.40 27.28 -13.93
C PRO A 482 11.53 27.28 -12.89
N ILE A 483 11.85 26.10 -12.34
CA ILE A 483 12.90 25.90 -11.33
C ILE A 483 13.98 25.00 -11.91
N PRO A 484 15.20 25.52 -12.16
CA PRO A 484 16.28 24.73 -12.73
C PRO A 484 16.72 23.56 -11.81
N LYS A 485 16.68 22.35 -12.30
CA LYS A 485 17.03 21.13 -11.53
C LYS A 485 18.42 21.17 -10.90
N HIS A 486 19.38 21.83 -11.54
CA HIS A 486 20.74 21.95 -10.98
C HIS A 486 20.77 22.69 -9.62
N LEU A 487 19.89 23.67 -9.42
CA LEU A 487 19.77 24.37 -8.14
C LEU A 487 19.25 23.46 -7.04
N ILE A 488 18.33 22.56 -7.39
CA ILE A 488 17.80 21.56 -6.46
C ILE A 488 18.89 20.56 -6.07
N TRP A 489 19.63 20.02 -7.06
CA TRP A 489 20.73 19.11 -6.79
C TRP A 489 21.83 19.74 -5.91
N ASN A 490 22.18 21.01 -6.15
CA ASN A 490 23.16 21.71 -5.34
C ASN A 490 22.68 21.90 -3.90
N ALA A 491 21.40 22.26 -3.73
CA ALA A 491 20.81 22.39 -2.41
C ALA A 491 20.76 21.05 -1.64
N LEU A 492 20.47 19.94 -2.33
CA LEU A 492 20.47 18.61 -1.71
C LEU A 492 21.87 18.16 -1.27
N ARG A 493 22.94 18.59 -1.95
CA ARG A 493 24.32 18.33 -1.51
C ARG A 493 24.71 19.07 -0.23
N GLU A 494 23.97 20.07 0.17
CA GLU A 494 24.16 20.73 1.45
C GLU A 494 23.50 19.96 2.62
N CYS A 495 22.58 19.05 2.33
CA CYS A 495 21.94 18.20 3.33
C CYS A 495 22.87 17.02 3.67
N LYS A 496 23.41 17.01 4.87
CA LYS A 496 24.41 16.04 5.33
C LYS A 496 23.83 15.02 6.30
N ASP A 497 24.37 13.82 6.30
CA ASP A 497 24.10 12.83 7.32
C ASP A 497 25.03 13.06 8.53
N GLU A 498 24.56 13.83 9.49
CA GLU A 498 25.32 14.16 10.69
C GLU A 498 25.41 13.00 11.71
N GLN A 499 24.65 11.93 11.51
CA GLN A 499 24.78 10.71 12.33
C GLN A 499 26.04 9.91 11.98
N LEU A 500 26.63 10.18 10.82
CA LEU A 500 27.95 9.68 10.44
C LEU A 500 29.03 10.67 10.93
N TYR A 501 29.27 10.67 12.22
CA TYR A 501 30.04 11.68 12.98
C TYR A 501 31.42 12.01 12.40
N THR A 502 32.08 11.09 11.70
CA THR A 502 33.44 11.26 11.19
C THR A 502 33.48 11.78 9.76
N ALA A 503 32.57 11.41 8.90
CA ALA A 503 32.63 11.67 7.48
C ALA A 503 31.64 12.71 6.97
N LYS A 504 30.45 12.82 7.59
CA LYS A 504 29.35 13.73 7.25
C LYS A 504 29.08 13.85 5.73
N PRO A 505 28.95 12.73 5.00
CA PRO A 505 28.65 12.78 3.59
C PRO A 505 27.24 13.35 3.37
N ASN A 506 27.03 13.98 2.23
CA ASN A 506 25.70 14.48 1.89
C ASN A 506 24.80 13.36 1.35
N ILE A 507 23.50 13.58 1.37
CA ILE A 507 22.49 12.59 0.98
C ILE A 507 22.53 12.22 -0.51
N VAL A 508 23.05 13.08 -1.38
CA VAL A 508 23.26 12.81 -2.80
C VAL A 508 24.40 11.82 -2.98
N ASP A 509 25.54 12.09 -2.35
CA ASP A 509 26.73 11.23 -2.47
C ASP A 509 26.55 9.87 -1.78
N LEU A 510 25.66 9.80 -0.77
CA LEU A 510 25.19 8.53 -0.21
C LEU A 510 24.24 7.75 -1.12
N GLY A 511 23.87 8.30 -2.29
CA GLY A 511 22.95 7.66 -3.22
C GLY A 511 21.54 7.50 -2.70
N LEU A 512 21.11 8.33 -1.72
CA LEU A 512 19.78 8.26 -1.12
C LEU A 512 18.71 8.89 -2.02
N ILE A 513 19.09 9.84 -2.89
CA ILE A 513 18.14 10.51 -3.79
C ILE A 513 17.93 9.64 -5.03
N ARG A 514 16.69 9.29 -5.29
CA ARG A 514 16.26 8.48 -6.44
C ARG A 514 15.84 9.34 -7.62
N ASP A 515 15.02 10.35 -7.35
CA ASP A 515 14.41 11.16 -8.39
C ASP A 515 14.06 12.56 -7.85
N ILE A 516 13.99 13.51 -8.76
CA ILE A 516 13.53 14.88 -8.50
C ILE A 516 12.53 15.24 -9.58
N ARG A 517 11.31 15.58 -9.16
CA ARG A 517 10.25 16.06 -10.03
C ARG A 517 9.89 17.50 -9.65
N VAL A 518 9.67 18.32 -10.65
CA VAL A 518 9.25 19.71 -10.42
C VAL A 518 7.93 19.91 -11.16
N HIS A 519 6.92 20.35 -10.43
CA HIS A 519 5.61 20.69 -10.97
C HIS A 519 5.23 22.09 -10.49
N ALA A 520 5.23 23.05 -11.42
CA ALA A 520 5.03 24.46 -11.13
C ALA A 520 6.01 24.95 -10.03
N ASP A 521 5.53 25.24 -8.85
CA ASP A 521 6.27 25.72 -7.68
C ASP A 521 6.59 24.64 -6.63
N THR A 522 6.26 23.39 -6.94
CA THR A 522 6.40 22.25 -6.04
C THR A 522 7.55 21.35 -6.48
N VAL A 523 8.48 21.07 -5.56
CA VAL A 523 9.59 20.12 -5.75
C VAL A 523 9.28 18.83 -5.02
N HIS A 524 9.24 17.72 -5.76
CA HIS A 524 9.14 16.37 -5.22
C HIS A 524 10.51 15.71 -5.21
N VAL A 525 10.96 15.30 -4.04
CA VAL A 525 12.21 14.56 -3.84
C VAL A 525 11.88 13.13 -3.45
N VAL A 526 12.28 12.16 -4.26
CA VAL A 526 12.09 10.74 -3.97
C VAL A 526 13.38 10.17 -3.40
N MET A 527 13.31 9.60 -2.20
CA MET A 527 14.44 9.00 -1.49
C MET A 527 14.30 7.49 -1.37
N SER A 528 15.41 6.77 -1.38
CA SER A 528 15.47 5.36 -0.97
C SER A 528 16.43 5.20 0.21
N MET A 529 16.04 4.39 1.20
CA MET A 529 16.79 4.19 2.43
C MET A 529 17.43 2.79 2.48
N PRO A 530 18.61 2.64 3.11
CA PRO A 530 19.33 1.37 3.15
C PRO A 530 18.58 0.25 3.89
N HIS A 531 17.79 0.60 4.89
CA HIS A 531 17.06 -0.36 5.71
C HIS A 531 15.78 0.26 6.29
N ARG A 532 14.85 -0.58 6.69
CA ARG A 532 13.56 -0.21 7.30
C ARG A 532 13.70 -0.01 8.82
N GLY A 533 14.66 0.75 9.28
CA GLY A 533 14.73 1.17 10.67
C GLY A 533 13.80 2.35 10.97
N ARG A 534 13.81 2.85 12.21
CA ARG A 534 13.16 4.15 12.54
C ARG A 534 13.44 5.11 11.41
N PRO A 535 12.41 5.75 10.83
CA PRO A 535 12.57 6.38 9.53
C PRO A 535 13.58 7.54 9.59
N ARG A 536 14.84 7.24 9.24
CA ARG A 536 15.89 8.26 9.06
C ARG A 536 15.49 9.30 8.01
N TRP A 537 14.58 8.94 7.10
CA TRP A 537 14.08 9.88 6.11
C TRP A 537 13.39 11.09 6.75
N GLY A 538 12.66 10.92 7.85
CA GLY A 538 12.07 12.02 8.60
C GLY A 538 13.11 13.00 9.16
N TYR A 539 14.28 12.46 9.55
CA TYR A 539 15.43 13.26 9.94
C TYR A 539 15.94 14.13 8.78
N PHE A 540 16.07 13.54 7.59
CA PHE A 540 16.49 14.30 6.40
C PHE A 540 15.42 15.26 5.89
N ALA A 541 14.16 14.87 5.95
CA ALA A 541 13.05 15.68 5.46
C ALA A 541 12.77 16.90 6.35
N HIS A 542 12.74 16.72 7.67
CA HIS A 542 12.25 17.72 8.63
C HIS A 542 13.31 18.19 9.66
N GLY A 543 14.36 17.40 9.85
CA GLY A 543 15.31 17.60 10.94
C GLY A 543 14.76 17.14 12.30
N SER A 544 15.64 16.75 13.20
CA SER A 544 15.33 16.47 14.60
C SER A 544 16.40 17.09 15.49
N GLY A 545 16.11 18.27 16.03
CA GLY A 545 16.83 18.86 17.16
C GLY A 545 18.35 18.92 17.07
N GLY A 546 18.94 19.21 15.92
CA GLY A 546 20.38 19.30 15.73
C GLY A 546 20.77 20.27 14.62
N ASN A 547 22.05 20.32 14.26
CA ASN A 547 22.59 21.25 13.26
C ASN A 547 22.36 20.80 11.79
N SER A 548 21.53 19.80 11.54
CA SER A 548 21.22 19.36 10.17
C SER A 548 20.38 20.38 9.43
N VAL A 549 20.64 20.56 8.15
CA VAL A 549 19.81 21.35 7.26
C VAL A 549 18.82 20.38 6.58
N PRO A 550 17.53 20.40 6.98
CA PRO A 550 16.53 19.51 6.39
C PRO A 550 16.31 19.81 4.91
N ILE A 551 16.03 18.79 4.13
CA ILE A 551 15.72 18.91 2.69
C ILE A 551 14.65 19.96 2.46
N ARG A 552 13.54 19.87 3.19
CA ARG A 552 12.41 20.77 3.04
C ARG A 552 12.80 22.22 3.28
N THR A 553 13.50 22.49 4.39
CA THR A 553 13.95 23.85 4.74
C THR A 553 14.91 24.40 3.69
N ARG A 554 15.81 23.57 3.18
CA ARG A 554 16.83 24.01 2.22
C ARG A 554 16.25 24.28 0.84
N LEU A 555 15.34 23.42 0.37
CA LEU A 555 14.71 23.60 -0.94
C LEU A 555 13.73 24.77 -0.99
N LEU A 556 13.04 25.07 0.11
CA LEU A 556 12.16 26.26 0.22
C LEU A 556 12.92 27.60 0.13
N GLN A 557 14.25 27.59 0.26
CA GLN A 557 15.10 28.77 0.06
C GLN A 557 15.42 29.05 -1.42
N ILE A 558 15.10 28.11 -2.33
CA ILE A 558 15.31 28.28 -3.77
C ILE A 558 14.21 29.21 -4.31
N PRO A 559 14.56 30.28 -5.03
CA PRO A 559 13.56 31.16 -5.62
C PRO A 559 12.59 30.39 -6.52
N GLY A 560 11.28 30.62 -6.31
CA GLY A 560 10.21 29.94 -7.06
C GLY A 560 9.74 28.62 -6.44
N VAL A 561 10.39 28.09 -5.43
CA VAL A 561 9.92 26.90 -4.68
C VAL A 561 9.01 27.34 -3.53
N HIS A 562 7.74 26.98 -3.59
CA HIS A 562 6.77 27.27 -2.53
C HIS A 562 6.32 26.03 -1.77
N ASN A 563 6.49 24.86 -2.38
CA ASN A 563 6.16 23.59 -1.71
C ASN A 563 7.22 22.53 -1.99
N VAL A 564 7.46 21.67 -0.99
CA VAL A 564 8.43 20.57 -1.08
C VAL A 564 7.80 19.32 -0.51
N VAL A 565 7.77 18.26 -1.30
CA VAL A 565 7.33 16.93 -0.89
C VAL A 565 8.54 16.01 -0.90
N VAL A 566 8.83 15.41 0.26
CA VAL A 566 9.88 14.39 0.36
C VAL A 566 9.20 13.04 0.51
N GLU A 567 9.33 12.22 -0.49
CA GLU A 567 8.78 10.87 -0.57
C GLU A 567 9.89 9.86 -0.35
N HIS A 568 9.64 8.84 0.44
CA HIS A 568 10.60 7.78 0.56
C HIS A 568 10.04 6.47 0.02
N VAL A 569 10.89 5.74 -0.68
CA VAL A 569 10.53 4.47 -1.32
C VAL A 569 11.49 3.37 -0.88
N TRP A 570 10.92 2.17 -0.66
CA TRP A 570 11.68 0.97 -0.35
C TRP A 570 11.93 0.10 -1.60
N THR A 571 11.29 0.48 -2.70
CA THR A 571 11.35 -0.26 -3.94
C THR A 571 11.58 0.71 -5.11
N PRO A 572 12.63 0.49 -5.90
CA PRO A 572 13.70 -0.47 -5.64
C PRO A 572 14.51 -0.12 -4.38
N ALA A 573 15.00 -1.15 -3.68
CA ALA A 573 15.79 -0.95 -2.48
C ALA A 573 17.04 -0.10 -2.75
N TRP A 574 17.51 0.63 -1.74
CA TRP A 574 18.81 1.27 -1.79
C TRP A 574 19.90 0.20 -1.96
N ASP A 575 20.92 0.53 -2.75
CA ASP A 575 22.08 -0.31 -3.02
C ASP A 575 23.36 0.52 -2.81
N SER A 576 24.36 -0.04 -2.17
CA SER A 576 25.66 0.61 -1.93
C SER A 576 26.39 1.03 -3.21
N ASN A 577 26.09 0.42 -4.35
CA ASN A 577 26.60 0.84 -5.66
C ASN A 577 26.11 2.22 -6.09
N ARG A 578 25.11 2.77 -5.42
CA ARG A 578 24.60 4.13 -5.65
C ARG A 578 25.40 5.21 -4.94
N ILE A 579 26.31 4.83 -4.03
CA ILE A 579 27.21 5.77 -3.38
C ILE A 579 28.19 6.29 -4.46
N THR A 580 28.29 7.60 -4.60
CA THR A 580 29.19 8.24 -5.56
C THR A 580 30.66 7.98 -5.18
N GLU A 581 31.61 8.24 -6.09
CA GLU A 581 33.05 8.15 -5.79
C GLU A 581 33.42 9.08 -4.60
N GLU A 582 32.87 10.29 -4.59
CA GLU A 582 33.08 11.24 -3.50
C GLU A 582 32.50 10.70 -2.17
N GLY A 583 31.33 10.09 -2.23
CA GLY A 583 30.71 9.45 -1.07
C GLY A 583 31.53 8.26 -0.57
N ARG A 584 32.05 7.42 -1.46
CA ARG A 584 32.95 6.31 -1.11
C ARG A 584 34.24 6.80 -0.47
N ALA A 585 34.88 7.80 -1.08
CA ALA A 585 36.09 8.43 -0.53
C ALA A 585 35.86 9.03 0.86
N ALA A 586 34.73 9.74 1.05
CA ALA A 586 34.36 10.30 2.34
C ALA A 586 34.11 9.25 3.43
N LEU A 587 33.63 8.06 3.04
CA LEU A 587 33.35 6.93 3.95
C LEU A 587 34.56 6.01 4.12
N GLY A 588 35.68 6.23 3.41
CA GLY A 588 36.85 5.35 3.43
C GLY A 588 36.61 3.98 2.80
N LEU A 589 35.64 3.89 1.89
CA LEU A 589 35.32 2.67 1.16
C LEU A 589 36.22 2.53 -0.08
N PRO A 590 36.57 1.31 -0.50
CA PRO A 590 37.34 1.11 -1.73
C PRO A 590 36.52 1.61 -2.93
N SER A 591 37.24 2.17 -3.89
CA SER A 591 36.70 2.65 -5.17
C SER A 591 36.13 1.54 -6.04
#